data_720a6911571d3c2c84dc245e4be9c808
#
_entry.id   720a6911571d3c2c84dc245e4be9c808
#
_cell.length_a   1.000
_cell.length_b   1.000
_cell.length_c   1.000
_cell.angle_alpha   90.00
_cell.angle_beta   90.00
_cell.angle_gamma   90.00
#
_symmetry.space_group_name_H-M   'P 1'
#
loop_
_entity.id
_entity.type
_entity.pdbx_description
1 polymer ?
#
loop_
_entity_poly.entity_id
_entity_poly.type
_entity_poly.pdbx_seq_one_letter_code
_entity_poly.pdbx_strand_id
1 'polypeptide(L)'
;MPQMIVNPLDRFRMTSALATPRIIAASVGGPGAGKSRFWMTAPEPIVFQSLDWGMEGVVDKFQEDFAEANGRLKQIRVRDYDWAPTAEDEKQDGFQQEAVKMRNTFIVDFLIACEHARTVVWDKETDVWNLFRYAEFGKPKGDQARDFDKANQLMRKYINHPKKLTINFGLIQDVKDEWVSQNKKSGAVQRAGFREVPGLVHVDLWHDRREGKFFTLVGKARGAGAADVQDKEFENFTVPTLGMALFPETDVSDWK
;
A
#
# COMPACT_ATOMS: atom_id res chain seq x y z
N MET A 1 -15.63 8.68 50.40
CA MET A 1 -14.83 7.82 49.51
C MET A 1 -13.65 8.61 49.03
N PRO A 2 -12.40 8.16 49.19
CA PRO A 2 -11.27 8.91 48.68
C PRO A 2 -11.33 8.93 47.15
N GLN A 3 -11.26 10.13 46.54
CA GLN A 3 -11.11 10.30 45.11
C GLN A 3 -9.77 9.67 44.71
N MET A 4 -9.82 8.61 43.89
CA MET A 4 -8.63 8.11 43.22
C MET A 4 -8.06 9.24 42.36
N ILE A 5 -6.91 9.75 42.75
CA ILE A 5 -6.13 10.68 41.92
C ILE A 5 -5.59 9.84 40.77
N VAL A 6 -6.30 9.84 39.64
CA VAL A 6 -5.78 9.24 38.39
C VAL A 6 -4.65 10.13 37.93
N ASN A 7 -3.44 9.58 37.83
CA ASN A 7 -2.31 10.32 37.31
C ASN A 7 -2.66 10.83 35.89
N PRO A 8 -2.62 12.15 35.63
CA PRO A 8 -2.94 12.69 34.30
C PRO A 8 -2.11 12.07 33.17
N LEU A 9 -0.91 11.55 33.47
CA LEU A 9 -0.03 10.88 32.50
C LEU A 9 -0.49 9.47 32.11
N ASP A 10 -1.42 8.84 32.86
CA ASP A 10 -1.97 7.52 32.52
C ASP A 10 -2.78 7.55 31.20
N ARG A 11 -3.11 8.77 30.72
CA ARG A 11 -3.72 8.97 29.39
C ARG A 11 -2.73 8.81 28.24
N PHE A 12 -1.43 8.80 28.53
CA PHE A 12 -0.38 8.72 27.53
C PHE A 12 0.25 7.33 27.54
N ARG A 13 0.46 6.79 26.34
CA ARG A 13 1.11 5.49 26.18
C ARG A 13 2.58 5.60 26.62
N MET A 14 3.02 4.71 27.49
CA MET A 14 4.44 4.53 27.78
C MET A 14 5.18 4.08 26.52
N THR A 15 6.28 4.74 26.20
CA THR A 15 7.10 4.44 25.00
C THR A 15 8.02 3.24 25.17
N SER A 16 8.10 2.67 26.37
CA SER A 16 8.93 1.48 26.69
C SER A 16 8.40 0.15 26.13
N ALA A 17 7.14 0.12 25.64
CA ALA A 17 6.66 -1.05 24.90
C ALA A 17 7.24 -0.98 23.49
N LEU A 18 8.13 -1.94 23.15
CA LEU A 18 8.59 -2.13 21.77
C LEU A 18 7.38 -2.18 20.83
N ALA A 19 7.41 -1.39 19.77
CA ALA A 19 6.34 -1.42 18.79
C ALA A 19 6.32 -2.82 18.18
N THR A 20 5.15 -3.44 18.08
CA THR A 20 5.02 -4.72 17.39
C THR A 20 5.60 -4.58 15.98
N PRO A 21 6.58 -5.43 15.61
CA PRO A 21 7.21 -5.35 14.30
C PRO A 21 6.17 -5.51 13.19
N ARG A 22 6.07 -4.50 12.35
CA ARG A 22 5.20 -4.49 11.15
C ARG A 22 5.66 -3.46 10.15
N ILE A 23 5.43 -3.72 8.90
CA ILE A 23 5.77 -2.84 7.78
C ILE A 23 4.49 -2.21 7.23
N ILE A 24 4.42 -0.88 7.25
CA ILE A 24 3.42 -0.10 6.52
C ILE A 24 4.20 0.68 5.46
N ALA A 25 4.12 0.26 4.20
CA ALA A 25 4.97 0.84 3.16
C ALA A 25 4.22 1.17 1.87
N ALA A 26 4.70 2.19 1.18
CA ALA A 26 4.36 2.46 -0.20
C ALA A 26 5.41 1.87 -1.12
N SER A 27 4.96 1.27 -2.22
CA SER A 27 5.78 0.70 -3.29
C SER A 27 5.46 1.42 -4.59
N VAL A 28 6.37 2.24 -5.08
CA VAL A 28 6.21 3.11 -6.25
C VAL A 28 7.08 2.59 -7.38
N GLY A 29 6.60 2.67 -8.62
CA GLY A 29 7.39 2.28 -9.79
C GLY A 29 6.54 2.04 -11.03
N GLY A 30 7.20 1.91 -12.17
CA GLY A 30 6.55 1.60 -13.44
C GLY A 30 5.96 0.18 -13.49
N PRO A 31 5.19 -0.13 -14.54
CA PRO A 31 4.75 -1.51 -14.80
C PRO A 31 5.95 -2.46 -14.88
N GLY A 32 5.80 -3.65 -14.29
CA GLY A 32 6.86 -4.67 -14.29
C GLY A 32 8.08 -4.37 -13.40
N ALA A 33 8.08 -3.30 -12.62
CA ALA A 33 9.19 -2.92 -11.72
C ALA A 33 9.37 -3.84 -10.50
N GLY A 34 8.46 -4.81 -10.27
CA GLY A 34 8.59 -5.80 -9.19
C GLY A 34 7.85 -5.44 -7.90
N LYS A 35 6.98 -4.42 -7.90
CA LYS A 35 6.21 -3.98 -6.73
C LYS A 35 5.39 -5.12 -6.10
N SER A 36 4.54 -5.77 -6.88
CA SER A 36 3.70 -6.88 -6.39
C SER A 36 4.56 -8.08 -5.99
N ARG A 37 5.63 -8.39 -6.74
CA ARG A 37 6.60 -9.44 -6.38
C ARG A 37 7.23 -9.20 -4.99
N PHE A 38 7.61 -7.97 -4.67
CA PHE A 38 8.13 -7.62 -3.36
C PHE A 38 7.12 -7.98 -2.26
N TRP A 39 5.84 -7.62 -2.41
CA TRP A 39 4.81 -7.90 -1.41
C TRP A 39 4.42 -9.37 -1.31
N MET A 40 4.59 -10.16 -2.37
CA MET A 40 4.40 -11.62 -2.31
C MET A 40 5.43 -12.32 -1.42
N THR A 41 6.56 -11.67 -1.10
CA THR A 41 7.54 -12.21 -0.15
C THR A 41 7.14 -11.99 1.31
N ALA A 42 6.11 -11.18 1.59
CA ALA A 42 5.67 -10.80 2.94
C ALA A 42 5.16 -11.98 3.78
N PRO A 43 5.05 -11.82 5.12
CA PRO A 43 4.44 -12.81 5.99
C PRO A 43 3.01 -13.20 5.56
N GLU A 44 2.76 -14.49 5.52
CA GLU A 44 1.47 -15.07 5.11
C GLU A 44 0.53 -15.30 6.32
N PRO A 45 -0.80 -15.32 6.13
CA PRO A 45 -1.54 -15.15 4.88
C PRO A 45 -1.44 -13.74 4.30
N ILE A 46 -1.32 -13.67 2.95
CA ILE A 46 -1.27 -12.40 2.21
C ILE A 46 -2.60 -12.23 1.46
N VAL A 47 -3.21 -11.04 1.57
CA VAL A 47 -4.39 -10.68 0.79
C VAL A 47 -4.07 -9.47 -0.10
N PHE A 48 -4.20 -9.66 -1.41
CA PHE A 48 -4.18 -8.56 -2.37
C PHE A 48 -5.62 -8.15 -2.71
N GLN A 49 -5.88 -6.85 -2.65
CA GLN A 49 -7.08 -6.24 -3.20
C GLN A 49 -6.69 -5.52 -4.49
N SER A 50 -7.13 -6.05 -5.65
CA SER A 50 -6.77 -5.59 -6.99
C SER A 50 -7.98 -4.98 -7.68
N LEU A 51 -7.84 -3.74 -8.17
CA LEU A 51 -8.89 -3.03 -8.91
C LEU A 51 -8.72 -3.10 -10.42
N ASP A 52 -7.59 -3.58 -10.92
CA ASP A 52 -7.24 -3.57 -12.35
C ASP A 52 -6.92 -4.95 -12.94
N TRP A 53 -7.22 -6.04 -12.21
CA TRP A 53 -6.88 -7.41 -12.62
C TRP A 53 -5.38 -7.63 -12.85
N GLY A 54 -4.52 -6.73 -12.38
CA GLY A 54 -3.08 -6.74 -12.61
C GLY A 54 -2.33 -7.90 -11.96
N MET A 55 -3.02 -8.71 -11.15
CA MET A 55 -2.44 -9.88 -10.46
C MET A 55 -2.56 -11.17 -11.28
N GLU A 56 -3.33 -11.19 -12.36
CA GLU A 56 -3.50 -12.37 -13.22
C GLU A 56 -2.15 -12.82 -13.80
N GLY A 57 -1.83 -14.09 -13.66
CA GLY A 57 -0.56 -14.69 -14.10
C GLY A 57 0.68 -14.28 -13.29
N VAL A 58 0.63 -13.18 -12.54
CA VAL A 58 1.77 -12.73 -11.70
C VAL A 58 1.91 -13.59 -10.46
N VAL A 59 0.78 -13.91 -9.81
CA VAL A 59 0.75 -14.82 -8.65
C VAL A 59 1.18 -16.20 -9.04
N ASP A 60 0.67 -16.74 -10.17
CA ASP A 60 0.98 -18.08 -10.63
C ASP A 60 2.48 -18.26 -10.84
N LYS A 61 3.10 -17.33 -11.56
CA LYS A 61 4.54 -17.34 -11.78
C LYS A 61 5.36 -17.27 -10.47
N PHE A 62 4.93 -16.43 -9.53
CA PHE A 62 5.58 -16.38 -8.22
C PHE A 62 5.40 -17.69 -7.45
N GLN A 63 4.21 -18.30 -7.50
CA GLN A 63 3.90 -19.56 -6.82
C GLN A 63 4.72 -20.73 -7.36
N GLU A 64 4.94 -20.79 -8.69
CA GLU A 64 5.83 -21.79 -9.31
C GLU A 64 7.24 -21.68 -8.72
N ASP A 65 7.85 -20.47 -8.79
CA ASP A 65 9.21 -20.21 -8.29
C ASP A 65 9.30 -20.50 -6.77
N PHE A 66 8.26 -20.14 -6.00
CA PHE A 66 8.23 -20.33 -4.56
C PHE A 66 8.08 -21.82 -4.18
N ALA A 67 7.22 -22.55 -4.89
CA ALA A 67 6.98 -23.97 -4.65
C ALA A 67 8.23 -24.81 -4.99
N GLU A 68 8.95 -24.46 -6.06
CA GLU A 68 10.22 -25.11 -6.42
C GLU A 68 11.26 -24.93 -5.28
N ALA A 69 11.34 -23.74 -4.71
CA ALA A 69 12.31 -23.44 -3.65
C ALA A 69 11.93 -23.97 -2.25
N ASN A 70 10.62 -24.12 -1.95
CA ASN A 70 10.13 -24.35 -0.60
C ASN A 70 9.28 -25.65 -0.43
N GLY A 71 8.99 -26.36 -1.50
CA GLY A 71 8.17 -27.58 -1.50
C GLY A 71 6.69 -27.37 -1.15
N ARG A 72 6.20 -26.12 -1.15
CA ARG A 72 4.80 -25.76 -0.86
C ARG A 72 4.40 -24.45 -1.54
N LEU A 73 3.12 -24.23 -1.71
CA LEU A 73 2.59 -22.95 -2.12
C LEU A 73 2.57 -21.95 -0.94
N LYS A 74 2.71 -20.68 -1.26
CA LYS A 74 2.52 -19.60 -0.30
C LYS A 74 1.03 -19.23 -0.18
N GLN A 75 0.56 -18.87 1.02
CA GLN A 75 -0.84 -18.50 1.25
C GLN A 75 -1.10 -17.07 0.74
N ILE A 76 -1.29 -16.94 -0.57
CA ILE A 76 -1.65 -15.69 -1.23
C ILE A 76 -3.11 -15.79 -1.71
N ARG A 77 -3.90 -14.80 -1.40
CA ARG A 77 -5.28 -14.64 -1.87
C ARG A 77 -5.40 -13.32 -2.61
N VAL A 78 -6.09 -13.33 -3.72
CA VAL A 78 -6.39 -12.13 -4.50
C VAL A 78 -7.90 -11.91 -4.48
N ARG A 79 -8.31 -10.68 -4.23
CA ARG A 79 -9.67 -10.21 -4.43
C ARG A 79 -9.65 -9.21 -5.56
N ASP A 80 -10.06 -9.64 -6.74
CA ASP A 80 -10.23 -8.77 -7.89
C ASP A 80 -11.59 -8.09 -7.83
N TYR A 81 -11.61 -6.81 -8.20
CA TYR A 81 -12.81 -6.01 -8.31
C TYR A 81 -12.95 -5.58 -9.77
N ASP A 82 -14.12 -5.76 -10.32
CA ASP A 82 -14.45 -5.30 -11.67
C ASP A 82 -14.72 -3.79 -11.63
N TRP A 83 -13.63 -3.01 -11.53
CA TRP A 83 -13.68 -1.56 -11.43
C TRP A 83 -12.55 -0.91 -12.24
N ALA A 84 -12.77 -0.78 -13.53
CA ALA A 84 -11.88 -0.07 -14.45
C ALA A 84 -12.70 0.89 -15.33
N PRO A 85 -13.30 1.96 -14.77
CA PRO A 85 -14.22 2.82 -15.50
C PRO A 85 -13.52 3.51 -16.66
N THR A 86 -14.18 3.50 -17.81
CA THR A 86 -13.78 4.26 -18.99
C THR A 86 -14.34 5.69 -18.95
N ALA A 87 -13.86 6.56 -19.84
CA ALA A 87 -14.42 7.89 -20.00
C ALA A 87 -15.91 7.90 -20.42
N GLU A 88 -16.40 6.79 -21.00
CA GLU A 88 -17.81 6.62 -21.36
C GLU A 88 -18.63 6.21 -20.12
N ASP A 89 -18.13 5.31 -19.28
CA ASP A 89 -18.79 4.90 -18.03
C ASP A 89 -18.99 6.11 -17.11
N GLU A 90 -17.99 6.97 -17.04
CA GLU A 90 -18.06 8.21 -16.25
C GLU A 90 -19.19 9.17 -16.66
N LYS A 91 -19.74 9.02 -17.88
CA LYS A 91 -20.84 9.86 -18.39
C LYS A 91 -22.23 9.29 -18.10
N GLN A 92 -22.30 8.02 -17.67
CA GLN A 92 -23.56 7.34 -17.44
C GLN A 92 -24.27 7.85 -16.19
N ASP A 93 -25.61 7.90 -16.28
CA ASP A 93 -26.43 8.13 -15.10
C ASP A 93 -26.24 6.96 -14.12
N GLY A 94 -26.02 7.30 -12.84
CA GLY A 94 -25.81 6.26 -11.82
C GLY A 94 -24.33 5.91 -11.55
N PHE A 95 -23.37 6.39 -12.34
CA PHE A 95 -21.94 6.10 -12.15
C PHE A 95 -21.44 6.35 -10.72
N GLN A 96 -21.83 7.47 -10.11
CA GLN A 96 -21.45 7.77 -8.73
C GLN A 96 -22.03 6.74 -7.73
N GLN A 97 -23.27 6.29 -7.94
CA GLN A 97 -23.91 5.28 -7.09
C GLN A 97 -23.19 3.93 -7.18
N GLU A 98 -22.73 3.57 -8.37
CA GLU A 98 -21.93 2.36 -8.58
C GLU A 98 -20.57 2.48 -7.91
N ALA A 99 -19.89 3.62 -8.03
CA ALA A 99 -18.65 3.91 -7.31
C ALA A 99 -18.82 3.82 -5.79
N VAL A 100 -19.95 4.31 -5.24
CA VAL A 100 -20.27 4.19 -3.81
C VAL A 100 -20.43 2.72 -3.41
N LYS A 101 -21.16 1.91 -4.18
CA LYS A 101 -21.33 0.48 -3.90
C LYS A 101 -19.99 -0.24 -3.93
N MET A 102 -19.21 -0.01 -4.98
CA MET A 102 -17.89 -0.64 -5.14
C MET A 102 -16.95 -0.25 -3.99
N ARG A 103 -16.85 1.03 -3.65
CA ARG A 103 -16.05 1.50 -2.52
C ARG A 103 -16.48 0.83 -1.21
N ASN A 104 -17.78 0.72 -0.95
CA ASN A 104 -18.26 0.11 0.28
C ASN A 104 -17.90 -1.39 0.34
N THR A 105 -18.04 -2.12 -0.75
CA THR A 105 -17.59 -3.52 -0.88
C THR A 105 -16.09 -3.63 -0.62
N PHE A 106 -15.28 -2.79 -1.29
CA PHE A 106 -13.83 -2.75 -1.11
C PHE A 106 -13.43 -2.52 0.34
N ILE A 107 -14.10 -1.59 1.03
CA ILE A 107 -13.83 -1.27 2.44
C ILE A 107 -14.20 -2.44 3.36
N VAL A 108 -15.34 -3.09 3.14
CA VAL A 108 -15.75 -4.26 3.94
C VAL A 108 -14.72 -5.39 3.78
N ASP A 109 -14.36 -5.72 2.55
CA ASP A 109 -13.36 -6.74 2.27
C ASP A 109 -11.98 -6.38 2.86
N PHE A 110 -11.61 -5.09 2.83
CA PHE A 110 -10.38 -4.60 3.47
C PHE A 110 -10.37 -4.83 4.99
N LEU A 111 -11.47 -4.50 5.66
CA LEU A 111 -11.57 -4.69 7.12
C LEU A 111 -11.51 -6.18 7.47
N ILE A 112 -12.19 -7.04 6.71
CA ILE A 112 -12.11 -8.51 6.88
C ILE A 112 -10.67 -9.00 6.64
N ALA A 113 -10.00 -8.51 5.59
CA ALA A 113 -8.61 -8.88 5.32
C ALA A 113 -7.69 -8.46 6.48
N CYS A 114 -7.89 -7.26 7.06
CA CYS A 114 -7.12 -6.78 8.20
C CYS A 114 -7.30 -7.64 9.48
N GLU A 115 -8.43 -8.32 9.64
CA GLU A 115 -8.70 -9.21 10.77
C GLU A 115 -8.11 -10.61 10.60
N HIS A 116 -7.92 -11.07 9.36
CA HIS A 116 -7.62 -12.48 9.07
C HIS A 116 -6.28 -12.70 8.34
N ALA A 117 -5.63 -11.65 7.85
CA ALA A 117 -4.33 -11.76 7.17
C ALA A 117 -3.19 -11.19 8.03
N ARG A 118 -1.96 -11.65 7.77
CA ARG A 118 -0.73 -11.03 8.30
C ARG A 118 -0.25 -9.88 7.41
N THR A 119 -0.64 -9.91 6.14
CA THR A 119 -0.28 -8.87 5.17
C THR A 119 -1.48 -8.56 4.27
N VAL A 120 -1.79 -7.27 4.13
CA VAL A 120 -2.80 -6.77 3.18
C VAL A 120 -2.12 -5.81 2.21
N VAL A 121 -2.49 -5.89 0.94
CA VAL A 121 -1.89 -5.06 -0.12
C VAL A 121 -3.00 -4.48 -0.99
N TRP A 122 -2.96 -3.16 -1.21
CA TRP A 122 -3.77 -2.50 -2.25
C TRP A 122 -2.99 -2.42 -3.55
N ASP A 123 -3.46 -3.14 -4.56
CA ASP A 123 -2.90 -3.15 -5.91
C ASP A 123 -3.98 -2.74 -6.94
N LYS A 124 -4.07 -1.46 -7.35
CA LYS A 124 -3.17 -0.34 -7.03
C LYS A 124 -3.85 0.66 -6.10
N GLU A 125 -3.10 1.27 -5.20
CA GLU A 125 -3.58 2.38 -4.36
C GLU A 125 -4.05 3.56 -5.22
N THR A 126 -3.41 3.80 -6.35
CA THR A 126 -3.80 4.83 -7.32
C THR A 126 -5.27 4.69 -7.74
N ASP A 127 -5.72 3.46 -8.01
CA ASP A 127 -7.10 3.18 -8.42
C ASP A 127 -8.07 3.21 -7.23
N VAL A 128 -7.62 2.80 -6.05
CA VAL A 128 -8.37 2.99 -4.80
C VAL A 128 -8.63 4.47 -4.54
N TRP A 129 -7.62 5.33 -4.74
CA TRP A 129 -7.78 6.78 -4.63
C TRP A 129 -8.82 7.32 -5.62
N ASN A 130 -8.78 6.88 -6.87
CA ASN A 130 -9.76 7.27 -7.88
C ASN A 130 -11.17 6.79 -7.52
N LEU A 131 -11.33 5.55 -7.08
CA LEU A 131 -12.61 5.00 -6.61
C LEU A 131 -13.22 5.85 -5.49
N PHE A 132 -12.41 6.24 -4.49
CA PHE A 132 -12.88 7.08 -3.38
C PHE A 132 -13.33 8.46 -3.87
N ARG A 133 -12.61 9.06 -4.84
CA ARG A 133 -12.99 10.34 -5.45
C ARG A 133 -14.30 10.23 -6.24
N TYR A 134 -14.44 9.20 -7.06
CA TYR A 134 -15.66 8.96 -7.83
C TYR A 134 -16.87 8.73 -6.92
N ALA A 135 -16.69 7.97 -5.85
CA ALA A 135 -17.74 7.72 -4.89
C ALA A 135 -18.22 9.00 -4.16
N GLU A 136 -17.31 9.93 -3.85
CA GLU A 136 -17.67 11.16 -3.14
C GLU A 136 -18.17 12.27 -4.07
N PHE A 137 -17.64 12.37 -5.27
CA PHE A 137 -17.86 13.54 -6.14
C PHE A 137 -18.44 13.19 -7.52
N GLY A 138 -18.56 11.92 -7.87
CA GLY A 138 -18.87 11.50 -9.24
C GLY A 138 -17.79 11.92 -10.21
N LYS A 139 -18.19 12.09 -11.48
CA LYS A 139 -17.29 12.54 -12.54
C LYS A 139 -16.71 13.93 -12.25
N PRO A 140 -15.40 14.15 -12.44
CA PRO A 140 -14.81 15.48 -12.45
C PRO A 140 -15.43 16.40 -13.52
N LYS A 141 -16.05 17.51 -13.11
CA LYS A 141 -16.60 18.52 -14.01
C LYS A 141 -15.61 19.70 -14.12
N GLY A 142 -14.89 19.79 -15.26
CA GLY A 142 -14.05 20.95 -15.60
C GLY A 142 -12.84 21.21 -14.69
N ASP A 143 -12.20 22.38 -14.89
CA ASP A 143 -10.97 22.80 -14.22
C ASP A 143 -11.16 23.37 -12.80
N GLN A 144 -12.32 23.21 -12.20
CA GLN A 144 -12.54 23.72 -10.84
C GLN A 144 -11.65 22.95 -9.86
N ALA A 145 -10.81 23.69 -9.14
CA ALA A 145 -10.10 23.17 -7.97
C ALA A 145 -11.14 22.55 -7.03
N ARG A 146 -11.08 21.22 -6.86
CA ARG A 146 -12.05 20.51 -6.04
C ARG A 146 -11.51 20.36 -4.65
N ASP A 147 -12.39 20.62 -3.73
CA ASP A 147 -12.18 20.20 -2.36
C ASP A 147 -12.32 18.68 -2.26
N PHE A 148 -11.17 17.98 -2.29
CA PHE A 148 -11.11 16.53 -2.12
C PHE A 148 -11.05 16.12 -0.64
N ASP A 149 -11.31 17.02 0.29
CA ASP A 149 -11.10 16.78 1.73
C ASP A 149 -11.81 15.54 2.23
N LYS A 150 -13.04 15.29 1.79
CA LYS A 150 -13.80 14.12 2.24
C LYS A 150 -13.17 12.80 1.77
N ALA A 151 -12.78 12.70 0.50
CA ALA A 151 -12.06 11.53 -0.02
C ALA A 151 -10.68 11.39 0.63
N ASN A 152 -9.97 12.50 0.85
CA ASN A 152 -8.68 12.53 1.55
C ASN A 152 -8.82 12.03 3.00
N GLN A 153 -9.84 12.46 3.73
CA GLN A 153 -10.11 11.99 5.10
C GLN A 153 -10.39 10.50 5.15
N LEU A 154 -11.14 9.96 4.20
CA LEU A 154 -11.40 8.53 4.09
C LEU A 154 -10.10 7.76 3.78
N MET A 155 -9.28 8.21 2.85
CA MET A 155 -7.98 7.60 2.55
C MET A 155 -7.09 7.59 3.81
N ARG A 156 -6.93 8.72 4.49
CA ARG A 156 -6.18 8.79 5.76
C ARG A 156 -6.71 7.81 6.80
N LYS A 157 -8.05 7.72 6.95
CA LYS A 157 -8.70 6.80 7.89
C LYS A 157 -8.30 5.35 7.63
N TYR A 158 -8.40 4.89 6.38
CA TYR A 158 -8.15 3.50 6.05
C TYR A 158 -6.66 3.17 5.94
N ILE A 159 -5.80 4.08 5.47
CA ILE A 159 -4.33 3.90 5.51
C ILE A 159 -3.80 3.85 6.97
N ASN A 160 -4.44 4.57 7.90
CA ASN A 160 -4.06 4.54 9.30
C ASN A 160 -4.66 3.36 10.08
N HIS A 161 -5.67 2.67 9.55
CA HIS A 161 -6.33 1.56 10.25
C HIS A 161 -5.35 0.41 10.57
N PRO A 162 -4.52 -0.10 9.63
CA PRO A 162 -3.53 -1.15 9.89
C PRO A 162 -2.50 -0.80 10.97
N LYS A 163 -2.24 0.50 11.20
CA LYS A 163 -1.31 0.93 12.26
C LYS A 163 -1.78 0.61 13.67
N LYS A 164 -3.07 0.34 13.85
CA LYS A 164 -3.67 -0.07 15.12
C LYS A 164 -3.63 -1.58 15.33
N LEU A 165 -3.24 -2.31 14.30
CA LEU A 165 -3.21 -3.76 14.25
C LEU A 165 -1.76 -4.25 14.15
N THR A 166 -1.57 -5.56 14.18
CA THR A 166 -0.25 -6.22 14.06
C THR A 166 -0.02 -6.79 12.68
N ILE A 167 -0.47 -6.09 11.64
CA ILE A 167 -0.39 -6.54 10.24
C ILE A 167 0.55 -5.68 9.42
N ASN A 168 1.12 -6.26 8.36
CA ASN A 168 1.82 -5.52 7.34
C ASN A 168 0.82 -4.95 6.34
N PHE A 169 1.09 -3.76 5.81
CA PHE A 169 0.22 -3.13 4.84
C PHE A 169 1.01 -2.49 3.71
N GLY A 170 0.70 -2.92 2.49
CA GLY A 170 1.31 -2.47 1.25
C GLY A 170 0.39 -1.58 0.43
N LEU A 171 0.94 -0.47 -0.06
CA LEU A 171 0.28 0.45 -0.99
C LEU A 171 1.08 0.49 -2.28
N ILE A 172 0.59 -0.16 -3.33
CA ILE A 172 1.24 -0.13 -4.64
C ILE A 172 0.75 1.07 -5.42
N GLN A 173 1.69 1.91 -5.86
CA GLN A 173 1.43 3.12 -6.61
C GLN A 173 2.16 3.10 -7.95
N ASP A 174 1.50 3.64 -8.97
CA ASP A 174 2.13 3.89 -10.26
C ASP A 174 2.95 5.17 -10.25
N VAL A 175 3.70 5.37 -11.30
CA VAL A 175 4.38 6.63 -11.62
C VAL A 175 3.66 7.33 -12.77
N LYS A 176 3.77 8.64 -12.79
CA LYS A 176 3.33 9.50 -13.89
C LYS A 176 4.41 10.50 -14.23
N ASP A 177 4.38 11.02 -15.46
CA ASP A 177 5.30 12.09 -15.84
C ASP A 177 5.13 13.31 -14.92
N GLU A 178 6.24 13.90 -14.55
CA GLU A 178 6.24 15.22 -13.93
C GLU A 178 6.15 16.31 -15.01
N TRP A 179 5.26 17.28 -14.80
CA TRP A 179 5.05 18.39 -15.72
C TRP A 179 5.56 19.69 -15.09
N VAL A 180 6.45 20.39 -15.78
CA VAL A 180 6.94 21.72 -15.38
C VAL A 180 6.06 22.86 -15.90
N SER A 181 5.22 22.59 -16.90
CA SER A 181 4.15 23.45 -17.39
C SER A 181 3.08 22.62 -18.11
N GLN A 182 1.96 23.26 -18.51
CA GLN A 182 0.84 22.55 -19.19
C GLN A 182 1.27 21.71 -20.39
N ASN A 183 2.35 22.08 -21.07
CA ASN A 183 2.79 21.43 -22.32
C ASN A 183 4.24 20.91 -22.26
N LYS A 184 4.92 20.93 -21.11
CA LYS A 184 6.32 20.54 -21.00
C LYS A 184 6.53 19.56 -19.84
N LYS A 185 6.93 18.32 -20.17
CA LYS A 185 7.37 17.33 -19.18
C LYS A 185 8.79 17.68 -18.67
N SER A 186 9.07 17.42 -17.40
CA SER A 186 10.41 17.60 -16.82
C SER A 186 11.40 16.53 -17.29
N GLY A 187 10.90 15.39 -17.74
CA GLY A 187 11.68 14.18 -17.98
C GLY A 187 11.83 13.31 -16.73
N ALA A 188 11.42 13.82 -15.55
CA ALA A 188 11.33 13.05 -14.33
C ALA A 188 9.94 12.41 -14.17
N VAL A 189 9.85 11.43 -13.29
CA VAL A 189 8.59 10.80 -12.91
C VAL A 189 8.26 11.14 -11.45
N GLN A 190 6.96 11.23 -11.17
CA GLN A 190 6.44 11.38 -9.83
C GLN A 190 5.42 10.30 -9.54
N ARG A 191 5.16 10.03 -8.26
CA ARG A 191 4.11 9.08 -7.88
C ARG A 191 2.73 9.52 -8.35
N ALA A 192 1.91 8.57 -8.73
CA ALA A 192 0.48 8.74 -8.93
C ALA A 192 -0.29 8.38 -7.63
N GLY A 193 -1.63 8.61 -7.60
CA GLY A 193 -2.47 8.27 -6.46
C GLY A 193 -2.53 9.35 -5.38
N PHE A 194 -2.81 8.94 -4.15
CA PHE A 194 -3.01 9.86 -3.02
C PHE A 194 -1.69 10.50 -2.58
N ARG A 195 -1.62 11.81 -2.73
CA ARG A 195 -0.39 12.60 -2.54
C ARG A 195 0.23 12.48 -1.14
N GLU A 196 -0.58 12.21 -0.11
CA GLU A 196 -0.13 12.20 1.27
C GLU A 196 0.45 10.85 1.72
N VAL A 197 0.39 9.81 0.90
CA VAL A 197 0.88 8.47 1.23
C VAL A 197 2.29 8.49 1.85
N PRO A 198 3.29 9.24 1.34
CA PRO A 198 4.63 9.26 1.95
C PRO A 198 4.64 9.74 3.40
N GLY A 199 3.72 10.66 3.75
CA GLY A 199 3.55 11.13 5.14
C GLY A 199 2.93 10.07 6.05
N LEU A 200 2.10 9.20 5.49
CA LEU A 200 1.29 8.24 6.22
C LEU A 200 1.99 6.89 6.44
N VAL A 201 2.93 6.49 5.59
CA VAL A 201 3.62 5.20 5.70
C VAL A 201 4.89 5.28 6.54
N HIS A 202 5.37 4.12 7.02
CA HIS A 202 6.64 3.99 7.71
C HIS A 202 7.81 3.95 6.72
N VAL A 203 7.62 3.30 5.58
CA VAL A 203 8.64 3.10 4.55
C VAL A 203 8.11 3.53 3.19
N ASP A 204 8.96 4.17 2.40
CA ASP A 204 8.69 4.58 1.03
C ASP A 204 9.72 3.91 0.10
N LEU A 205 9.24 3.07 -0.80
CA LEU A 205 10.04 2.22 -1.67
C LEU A 205 9.82 2.62 -3.13
N TRP A 206 10.93 2.78 -3.86
CA TRP A 206 10.93 3.01 -5.30
C TRP A 206 11.51 1.80 -6.01
N HIS A 207 10.69 1.15 -6.83
CA HIS A 207 11.05 -0.06 -7.55
C HIS A 207 11.39 0.24 -9.00
N ASP A 208 12.41 -0.45 -9.49
CA ASP A 208 12.85 -0.38 -10.88
C ASP A 208 13.30 -1.76 -11.36
N ARG A 209 13.31 -1.96 -12.68
CA ARG A 209 13.81 -3.17 -13.31
C ARG A 209 14.82 -2.80 -14.37
N ARG A 210 16.06 -3.26 -14.20
CA ARG A 210 17.18 -3.02 -15.10
C ARG A 210 17.83 -4.36 -15.45
N GLU A 211 18.04 -4.63 -16.73
CA GLU A 211 18.71 -5.86 -17.21
C GLU A 211 18.12 -7.16 -16.62
N GLY A 212 16.80 -7.21 -16.46
CA GLY A 212 16.10 -8.37 -15.90
C GLY A 212 16.10 -8.48 -14.39
N LYS A 213 16.86 -7.65 -13.68
CA LYS A 213 16.95 -7.63 -12.20
C LYS A 213 16.03 -6.58 -11.60
N PHE A 214 15.54 -6.85 -10.39
CA PHE A 214 14.70 -5.93 -9.63
C PHE A 214 15.54 -5.14 -8.64
N PHE A 215 15.36 -3.83 -8.65
CA PHE A 215 16.01 -2.90 -7.73
C PHE A 215 14.97 -2.17 -6.89
N THR A 216 15.32 -1.91 -5.64
CA THR A 216 14.47 -1.16 -4.71
C THR A 216 15.30 -0.11 -3.99
N LEU A 217 14.99 1.16 -4.22
CA LEU A 217 15.52 2.28 -3.45
C LEU A 217 14.60 2.56 -2.26
N VAL A 218 15.15 2.60 -1.06
CA VAL A 218 14.43 2.99 0.16
C VAL A 218 14.53 4.49 0.34
N GLY A 219 13.58 5.26 -0.18
CA GLY A 219 13.59 6.74 -0.10
C GLY A 219 13.28 7.28 1.30
N LYS A 220 12.59 6.50 2.13
CA LYS A 220 12.27 6.85 3.52
C LYS A 220 12.11 5.58 4.34
N ALA A 221 12.62 5.60 5.57
CA ALA A 221 12.38 4.55 6.54
C ALA A 221 12.14 5.11 7.94
N ARG A 222 11.35 4.40 8.76
CA ARG A 222 11.15 4.65 10.19
C ARG A 222 11.29 3.33 10.94
N GLY A 223 12.02 3.32 12.02
CA GLY A 223 12.32 2.15 12.85
C GLY A 223 13.72 2.27 13.44
N ALA A 224 14.10 1.35 14.32
CA ALA A 224 15.42 1.33 14.95
C ALA A 224 16.55 1.20 13.92
N GLY A 225 16.37 0.33 12.91
CA GLY A 225 17.33 0.12 11.83
C GLY A 225 17.16 1.01 10.60
N ALA A 226 16.35 2.10 10.69
CA ALA A 226 16.05 2.94 9.53
C ALA A 226 17.31 3.50 8.83
N ALA A 227 18.33 3.89 9.59
CA ALA A 227 19.59 4.42 9.07
C ALA A 227 20.36 3.40 8.21
N ASP A 228 20.14 2.11 8.42
CA ASP A 228 20.83 1.06 7.69
C ASP A 228 20.28 0.84 6.28
N VAL A 229 19.06 1.29 6.02
CA VAL A 229 18.38 1.07 4.73
C VAL A 229 18.00 2.35 4.00
N GLN A 230 17.78 3.45 4.69
CA GLN A 230 17.33 4.70 4.07
C GLN A 230 18.35 5.23 3.07
N ASP A 231 17.87 5.74 1.94
CA ASP A 231 18.64 6.24 0.80
C ASP A 231 19.59 5.21 0.15
N LYS A 232 19.34 3.91 0.41
CA LYS A 232 20.11 2.81 -0.21
C LYS A 232 19.26 2.06 -1.23
N GLU A 233 19.93 1.57 -2.26
CA GLU A 233 19.35 0.71 -3.29
C GLU A 233 19.77 -0.75 -3.06
N PHE A 234 18.83 -1.67 -3.23
CA PHE A 234 19.00 -3.10 -3.03
C PHE A 234 18.54 -3.88 -4.27
N GLU A 235 19.32 -4.87 -4.68
CA GLU A 235 18.94 -5.82 -5.73
C GLU A 235 18.10 -6.96 -5.10
N ASN A 236 17.00 -7.35 -5.76
CA ASN A 236 16.10 -8.44 -5.33
C ASN A 236 15.62 -8.34 -3.87
N PHE A 237 15.33 -7.12 -3.43
CA PHE A 237 14.92 -6.83 -2.05
C PHE A 237 13.59 -7.50 -1.71
N THR A 238 13.43 -7.95 -0.47
CA THR A 238 12.25 -8.68 0.00
C THR A 238 11.69 -8.06 1.29
N VAL A 239 10.42 -8.35 1.59
CA VAL A 239 9.81 -7.90 2.87
C VAL A 239 10.53 -8.46 4.08
N PRO A 240 10.92 -9.76 4.15
CA PRO A 240 11.73 -10.26 5.25
C PRO A 240 13.06 -9.51 5.44
N THR A 241 13.78 -9.24 4.35
CA THR A 241 15.05 -8.49 4.44
C THR A 241 14.83 -7.08 4.98
N LEU A 242 13.80 -6.38 4.50
CA LEU A 242 13.42 -5.07 5.01
C LEU A 242 13.02 -5.12 6.48
N GLY A 243 12.23 -6.15 6.87
CA GLY A 243 11.76 -6.33 8.24
C GLY A 243 12.90 -6.50 9.23
N MET A 244 13.82 -7.40 8.95
CA MET A 244 15.02 -7.62 9.79
C MET A 244 15.91 -6.39 9.87
N ALA A 245 16.03 -5.63 8.77
CA ALA A 245 16.82 -4.40 8.78
C ALA A 245 16.17 -3.28 9.60
N LEU A 246 14.84 -3.16 9.60
CA LEU A 246 14.12 -2.14 10.37
C LEU A 246 13.94 -2.50 11.85
N PHE A 247 13.89 -3.80 12.15
CA PHE A 247 13.64 -4.36 13.47
C PHE A 247 14.75 -5.38 13.80
N PRO A 248 15.95 -4.90 14.21
CA PRO A 248 17.11 -5.75 14.43
C PRO A 248 16.92 -6.81 15.53
N GLU A 249 15.90 -6.64 16.37
CA GLU A 249 15.50 -7.61 17.41
C GLU A 249 14.73 -8.81 16.88
N THR A 250 14.35 -8.81 15.58
CA THR A 250 13.60 -9.90 14.95
C THR A 250 14.48 -10.82 14.14
N ASP A 251 13.98 -12.01 13.85
CA ASP A 251 14.64 -12.96 12.96
C ASP A 251 13.82 -13.28 11.71
N VAL A 252 14.37 -14.10 10.81
CA VAL A 252 13.69 -14.48 9.55
C VAL A 252 12.35 -15.16 9.77
N SER A 253 12.15 -15.87 10.90
CA SER A 253 10.90 -16.60 11.19
C SER A 253 9.75 -15.64 11.48
N ASP A 254 10.03 -14.46 12.00
CA ASP A 254 9.02 -13.43 12.27
C ASP A 254 8.41 -12.85 10.98
N TRP A 255 9.15 -12.98 9.88
CA TRP A 255 8.84 -12.40 8.56
C TRP A 255 8.47 -13.44 7.48
N LYS A 256 8.22 -14.68 7.87
CA LYS A 256 7.80 -15.76 6.96
C LYS A 256 6.30 -16.02 6.97
#